data_de6049e1247127bbe70ef4ac4e02e2ea
#
_entry.id   de6049e1247127bbe70ef4ac4e02e2ea
#
_cell.length_a   1.000
_cell.length_b   1.000
_cell.length_c   1.000
_cell.angle_alpha   90.00
_cell.angle_beta   90.00
_cell.angle_gamma   90.00
#
_symmetry.space_group_name_H-M   'P 1'
#
loop_
_entity.id
_entity.type
_entity.pdbx_description
1 polymer ?
#
loop_
_entity_poly.entity_id
_entity_poly.type
_entity_poly.pdbx_seq_one_letter_code
_entity_poly.pdbx_strand_id
1 'polypeptide(L)'
;MHTLKFLAEVSANGVVERDFIVDGVPGVIWSPTSGAERAAVVLLGHGGGLHKKTPAQVARAHQYVTGCGYHVVAIDAPGHGDRPRSAADEQARAELRQAMLAGDTEQVSAVSLRYGASLAERAVPEWQATLDALQELPEIGHEAPIGYGGGITLGTGIGIPLTAVEPRIRAAIFGGGFAVDDALIEAARKISVPVQFLLPWDDEHVDRQSSLALFDAFASEEKTLHANPGDHRTIRWFGLDTEFLPRHLGRPSADASSLLVNADEHGPRV
;
A
#
# COMPACT_ATOMS: atom_id res chain seq x y z
N MET A 1 7.60 -15.36 -17.53
CA MET A 1 7.99 -15.77 -16.16
C MET A 1 8.90 -14.69 -15.61
N HIS A 2 8.50 -14.03 -14.53
CA HIS A 2 9.27 -12.97 -13.91
C HIS A 2 10.40 -13.54 -13.04
N THR A 3 11.54 -12.84 -13.00
CA THR A 3 12.69 -13.33 -12.24
C THR A 3 12.69 -12.73 -10.85
N LEU A 4 12.31 -13.52 -9.84
CA LEU A 4 12.39 -13.17 -8.42
C LEU A 4 13.74 -13.62 -7.85
N LYS A 5 14.45 -12.71 -7.19
CA LYS A 5 15.71 -13.00 -6.49
C LYS A 5 15.67 -12.39 -5.08
N PHE A 6 15.80 -13.20 -4.06
CA PHE A 6 16.02 -12.71 -2.70
C PHE A 6 17.49 -12.28 -2.49
N LEU A 7 17.70 -11.21 -1.75
CA LEU A 7 19.03 -10.59 -1.51
C LEU A 7 19.49 -10.74 -0.07
N ALA A 8 18.61 -10.47 0.88
CA ALA A 8 18.87 -10.50 2.30
C ALA A 8 17.65 -10.99 3.06
N GLU A 9 17.86 -11.56 4.24
CA GLU A 9 16.82 -11.98 5.15
C GLU A 9 17.22 -11.62 6.58
N VAL A 10 16.28 -11.06 7.34
CA VAL A 10 16.40 -10.76 8.76
C VAL A 10 15.13 -11.20 9.48
N SER A 11 15.29 -11.89 10.61
CA SER A 11 14.16 -12.31 11.44
C SER A 11 14.24 -11.65 12.81
N ALA A 12 13.19 -10.93 13.18
CA ALA A 12 13.08 -10.28 14.49
C ALA A 12 11.61 -10.10 14.89
N ASN A 13 11.32 -10.24 16.18
CA ASN A 13 10.01 -9.93 16.76
C ASN A 13 8.81 -10.59 16.06
N GLY A 14 8.97 -11.85 15.63
CA GLY A 14 7.89 -12.58 14.95
C GLY A 14 7.72 -12.25 13.46
N VAL A 15 8.61 -11.43 12.89
CA VAL A 15 8.59 -11.03 11.49
C VAL A 15 9.87 -11.49 10.78
N VAL A 16 9.72 -12.07 9.60
CA VAL A 16 10.80 -12.32 8.64
C VAL A 16 10.72 -11.23 7.58
N GLU A 17 11.77 -10.43 7.47
CA GLU A 17 11.94 -9.42 6.42
C GLU A 17 12.89 -9.97 5.36
N ARG A 18 12.46 -10.01 4.10
CA ARG A 18 13.28 -10.43 2.95
C ARG A 18 13.33 -9.34 1.90
N ASP A 19 14.51 -8.84 1.61
CA ASP A 19 14.73 -7.97 0.47
C ASP A 19 14.77 -8.80 -0.81
N PHE A 20 14.14 -8.30 -1.87
CA PHE A 20 14.11 -8.98 -3.17
C PHE A 20 14.27 -8.02 -4.35
N ILE A 21 14.51 -8.60 -5.51
CA ILE A 21 14.40 -7.92 -6.81
C ILE A 21 13.51 -8.76 -7.73
N VAL A 22 12.53 -8.13 -8.39
CA VAL A 22 11.75 -8.71 -9.49
C VAL A 22 12.02 -7.88 -10.74
N ASP A 23 12.60 -8.50 -11.77
CA ASP A 23 12.92 -7.86 -13.06
C ASP A 23 13.64 -6.49 -12.92
N GLY A 24 14.54 -6.38 -11.93
CA GLY A 24 15.27 -5.15 -11.63
C GLY A 24 14.56 -4.17 -10.71
N VAL A 25 13.33 -4.46 -10.28
CA VAL A 25 12.58 -3.64 -9.31
C VAL A 25 12.89 -4.10 -7.89
N PRO A 26 13.49 -3.26 -7.03
CA PRO A 26 13.79 -3.62 -5.65
C PRO A 26 12.54 -3.56 -4.78
N GLY A 27 12.32 -4.61 -4.00
CA GLY A 27 11.20 -4.75 -3.08
C GLY A 27 11.62 -5.33 -1.75
N VAL A 28 10.66 -5.42 -0.85
CA VAL A 28 10.77 -6.08 0.44
C VAL A 28 9.45 -6.81 0.74
N ILE A 29 9.56 -7.99 1.32
CA ILE A 29 8.43 -8.73 1.86
C ILE A 29 8.65 -8.97 3.35
N TRP A 30 7.65 -8.66 4.16
CA TRP A 30 7.57 -9.02 5.57
C TRP A 30 6.56 -10.15 5.73
N SER A 31 6.96 -11.20 6.40
CA SER A 31 6.15 -12.42 6.60
C SER A 31 6.15 -12.82 8.07
N PRO A 32 5.11 -13.50 8.57
CA PRO A 32 5.15 -14.07 9.92
C PRO A 32 6.19 -15.21 10.00
N THR A 33 6.86 -15.33 11.16
CA THR A 33 7.85 -16.41 11.40
C THR A 33 7.22 -17.80 11.50
N SER A 34 5.97 -17.89 11.93
CA SER A 34 5.16 -19.11 11.93
C SER A 34 4.13 -18.98 10.82
N GLY A 35 4.34 -19.72 9.71
CA GLY A 35 3.57 -19.51 8.50
C GLY A 35 2.11 -19.93 8.64
N ALA A 36 1.19 -19.03 8.38
CA ALA A 36 -0.08 -19.43 7.86
C ALA A 36 0.10 -19.61 6.35
N GLU A 37 0.12 -20.83 5.87
CA GLU A 37 0.07 -21.13 4.44
C GLU A 37 -1.11 -20.39 3.81
N ARG A 38 -0.85 -19.65 2.72
CA ARG A 38 -1.85 -18.88 1.97
C ARG A 38 -2.48 -17.70 2.73
N ALA A 39 -1.72 -17.08 3.63
CA ALA A 39 -2.16 -15.84 4.26
C ALA A 39 -2.36 -14.72 3.22
N ALA A 40 -3.23 -13.76 3.56
CA ALA A 40 -3.44 -12.59 2.70
C ALA A 40 -2.16 -11.79 2.48
N VAL A 41 -2.08 -11.12 1.35
CA VAL A 41 -0.98 -10.22 0.97
C VAL A 41 -1.46 -8.78 0.97
N VAL A 42 -0.77 -7.89 1.65
CA VAL A 42 -1.03 -6.45 1.62
C VAL A 42 0.09 -5.74 0.87
N LEU A 43 -0.26 -5.05 -0.22
CA LEU A 43 0.65 -4.20 -0.98
C LEU A 43 0.71 -2.83 -0.33
N LEU A 44 1.89 -2.36 0.07
CA LEU A 44 2.08 -1.04 0.65
C LEU A 44 2.73 -0.06 -0.34
N GLY A 45 1.95 0.91 -0.82
CA GLY A 45 2.47 2.05 -1.55
C GLY A 45 3.14 3.06 -0.60
N HIS A 46 4.20 3.72 -1.05
CA HIS A 46 4.85 4.81 -0.29
C HIS A 46 4.54 6.19 -0.88
N GLY A 47 4.72 7.24 -0.10
CA GLY A 47 4.54 8.62 -0.52
C GLY A 47 5.69 9.14 -1.40
N GLY A 48 5.46 10.26 -2.08
CA GLY A 48 6.48 10.93 -2.89
C GLY A 48 7.72 11.31 -2.08
N GLY A 49 8.90 11.05 -2.63
CA GLY A 49 10.19 11.28 -1.96
C GLY A 49 10.57 10.25 -0.90
N LEU A 50 9.71 9.28 -0.62
CA LEU A 50 9.94 8.19 0.33
C LEU A 50 10.44 6.91 -0.39
N HIS A 51 10.48 5.79 0.33
CA HIS A 51 10.90 4.50 -0.19
C HIS A 51 10.23 3.33 0.57
N LYS A 52 10.35 2.12 0.06
CA LYS A 52 9.73 0.90 0.58
C LYS A 52 9.96 0.61 2.07
N LYS A 53 11.12 1.03 2.62
CA LYS A 53 11.54 0.74 4.01
C LYS A 53 11.62 2.01 4.88
N THR A 54 10.74 3.01 4.67
CA THR A 54 10.65 4.10 5.64
C THR A 54 10.15 3.61 7.00
N PRO A 55 10.52 4.23 8.12
CA PRO A 55 10.08 3.78 9.44
C PRO A 55 8.57 3.57 9.57
N ALA A 56 7.76 4.46 8.96
CA ALA A 56 6.31 4.33 8.98
C ALA A 56 5.81 3.12 8.17
N GLN A 57 6.44 2.81 7.03
CA GLN A 57 6.12 1.61 6.23
C GLN A 57 6.47 0.33 7.00
N VAL A 58 7.67 0.28 7.58
CA VAL A 58 8.10 -0.87 8.40
C VAL A 58 7.15 -1.08 9.58
N ALA A 59 6.80 -0.03 10.32
CA ALA A 59 5.89 -0.12 11.45
C ALA A 59 4.50 -0.64 11.02
N ARG A 60 3.97 -0.14 9.91
CA ARG A 60 2.68 -0.60 9.36
C ARG A 60 2.76 -2.06 8.89
N ALA A 61 3.85 -2.44 8.21
CA ALA A 61 4.06 -3.81 7.80
C ALA A 61 4.08 -4.76 9.00
N HIS A 62 4.83 -4.41 10.06
CA HIS A 62 4.88 -5.21 11.28
C HIS A 62 3.51 -5.35 11.94
N GLN A 63 2.67 -4.29 11.95
CA GLN A 63 1.31 -4.37 12.48
C GLN A 63 0.45 -5.39 11.72
N TYR A 64 0.49 -5.40 10.39
CA TYR A 64 -0.25 -6.38 9.60
C TYR A 64 0.29 -7.81 9.77
N VAL A 65 1.62 -7.96 9.81
CA VAL A 65 2.23 -9.27 10.01
C VAL A 65 1.89 -9.84 11.38
N THR A 66 2.13 -9.08 12.47
CA THR A 66 1.95 -9.58 13.84
C THR A 66 0.49 -9.58 14.30
N GLY A 67 -0.30 -8.60 13.85
CA GLY A 67 -1.71 -8.46 14.25
C GLY A 67 -2.68 -9.28 13.40
N CYS A 68 -2.36 -9.53 12.13
CA CYS A 68 -3.25 -10.20 11.19
C CYS A 68 -2.67 -11.49 10.59
N GLY A 69 -1.36 -11.75 10.76
CA GLY A 69 -0.69 -12.90 10.15
C GLY A 69 -0.50 -12.77 8.63
N TYR A 70 -0.53 -11.55 8.08
CA TYR A 70 -0.43 -11.31 6.65
C TYR A 70 1.01 -11.25 6.15
N HIS A 71 1.19 -11.53 4.87
CA HIS A 71 2.38 -11.09 4.14
C HIS A 71 2.19 -9.63 3.74
N VAL A 72 3.25 -8.83 3.85
CA VAL A 72 3.22 -7.42 3.46
C VAL A 72 4.33 -7.16 2.47
N VAL A 73 4.03 -6.49 1.38
CA VAL A 73 4.95 -6.25 0.28
C VAL A 73 5.03 -4.76 -0.03
N ALA A 74 6.24 -4.26 -0.21
CA ALA A 74 6.46 -2.92 -0.73
C ALA A 74 7.58 -2.94 -1.78
N ILE A 75 7.42 -2.15 -2.84
CA ILE A 75 8.46 -1.91 -3.85
C ILE A 75 8.79 -0.43 -3.91
N ASP A 76 9.99 -0.10 -4.35
CA ASP A 76 10.33 1.29 -4.66
C ASP A 76 9.67 1.72 -5.96
N ALA A 77 8.91 2.80 -5.94
CA ALA A 77 8.36 3.41 -7.14
C ALA A 77 9.49 3.89 -8.09
N PRO A 78 9.24 4.04 -9.39
CA PRO A 78 10.23 4.56 -10.33
C PRO A 78 10.92 5.83 -9.82
N GLY A 79 12.26 5.85 -9.85
CA GLY A 79 13.06 6.99 -9.37
C GLY A 79 13.04 7.25 -7.86
N HIS A 80 12.59 6.30 -7.04
CA HIS A 80 12.55 6.38 -5.58
C HIS A 80 13.40 5.27 -4.94
N GLY A 81 13.75 5.45 -3.66
CA GLY A 81 14.52 4.49 -2.88
C GLY A 81 15.84 4.12 -3.54
N ASP A 82 16.05 2.83 -3.78
CA ASP A 82 17.27 2.28 -4.38
C ASP A 82 17.30 2.37 -5.91
N ARG A 83 16.26 2.98 -6.52
CA ARG A 83 16.16 3.06 -7.98
C ARG A 83 16.83 4.31 -8.53
N PRO A 84 17.59 4.19 -9.63
CA PRO A 84 18.17 5.34 -10.31
C PRO A 84 17.05 6.24 -10.85
N ARG A 85 17.29 7.54 -10.81
CA ARG A 85 16.42 8.54 -11.42
C ARG A 85 16.86 8.80 -12.85
N SER A 86 15.87 8.86 -13.74
CA SER A 86 16.10 9.37 -15.09
C SER A 86 16.28 10.89 -15.08
N ALA A 87 16.81 11.45 -16.16
CA ALA A 87 16.88 12.90 -16.32
C ALA A 87 15.50 13.57 -16.23
N ALA A 88 14.45 12.91 -16.74
CA ALA A 88 13.07 13.38 -16.66
C ALA A 88 12.55 13.37 -15.21
N ASP A 89 12.87 12.33 -14.43
CA ASP A 89 12.51 12.28 -12.99
C ASP A 89 13.21 13.42 -12.21
N GLU A 90 14.50 13.66 -12.47
CA GLU A 90 15.25 14.75 -11.81
C GLU A 90 14.70 16.12 -12.17
N GLN A 91 14.36 16.34 -13.45
CA GLN A 91 13.75 17.59 -13.90
C GLN A 91 12.39 17.81 -13.24
N ALA A 92 11.48 16.85 -13.28
CA ALA A 92 10.15 16.98 -12.66
C ALA A 92 10.24 17.26 -11.14
N ARG A 93 11.18 16.61 -10.45
CA ARG A 93 11.41 16.85 -9.01
C ARG A 93 12.01 18.25 -8.75
N ALA A 94 12.86 18.75 -9.63
CA ALA A 94 13.40 20.09 -9.54
C ALA A 94 12.31 21.16 -9.75
N GLU A 95 11.49 20.98 -10.78
CA GLU A 95 10.33 21.84 -11.07
C GLU A 95 9.35 21.86 -9.89
N LEU A 96 9.01 20.70 -9.34
CA LEU A 96 8.11 20.59 -8.19
C LEU A 96 8.66 21.34 -6.96
N ARG A 97 9.95 21.14 -6.64
CA ARG A 97 10.59 21.88 -5.53
C ARG A 97 10.57 23.37 -5.75
N GLN A 98 10.85 23.81 -6.97
CA GLN A 98 10.87 25.25 -7.32
C GLN A 98 9.47 25.86 -7.18
N ALA A 99 8.43 25.18 -7.68
CA ALA A 99 7.05 25.61 -7.54
C ALA A 99 6.61 25.70 -6.06
N MET A 100 6.95 24.69 -5.25
CA MET A 100 6.68 24.68 -3.81
C MET A 100 7.37 25.83 -3.09
N LEU A 101 8.65 26.11 -3.39
CA LEU A 101 9.40 27.22 -2.80
C LEU A 101 8.84 28.58 -3.20
N ALA A 102 8.27 28.68 -4.40
CA ALA A 102 7.63 29.89 -4.88
C ALA A 102 6.19 30.07 -4.36
N GLY A 103 5.61 29.06 -3.72
CA GLY A 103 4.19 29.06 -3.32
C GLY A 103 3.23 28.99 -4.51
N ASP A 104 3.71 28.53 -5.67
CA ASP A 104 2.92 28.42 -6.90
C ASP A 104 2.12 27.11 -6.90
N THR A 105 0.93 27.18 -6.34
CA THR A 105 0.04 26.00 -6.19
C THR A 105 -0.45 25.45 -7.53
N GLU A 106 -0.62 26.31 -8.55
CA GLU A 106 -1.01 25.87 -9.89
C GLU A 106 0.09 25.03 -10.54
N GLN A 107 1.31 25.51 -10.49
CA GLN A 107 2.47 24.77 -11.00
C GLN A 107 2.75 23.51 -10.20
N VAL A 108 2.59 23.52 -8.87
CA VAL A 108 2.66 22.30 -8.04
C VAL A 108 1.68 21.25 -8.53
N SER A 109 0.41 21.63 -8.75
CA SER A 109 -0.61 20.72 -9.28
C SER A 109 -0.25 20.19 -10.67
N ALA A 110 0.11 21.07 -11.60
CA ALA A 110 0.44 20.68 -12.99
C ALA A 110 1.63 19.71 -13.06
N VAL A 111 2.69 19.97 -12.30
CA VAL A 111 3.87 19.09 -12.24
C VAL A 111 3.51 17.76 -11.56
N SER A 112 2.75 17.80 -10.46
CA SER A 112 2.33 16.61 -9.72
C SER A 112 1.49 15.67 -10.58
N LEU A 113 0.54 16.20 -11.36
CA LEU A 113 -0.28 15.42 -12.29
C LEU A 113 0.58 14.74 -13.35
N ARG A 114 1.38 15.51 -14.09
CA ARG A 114 2.21 14.99 -15.16
C ARG A 114 3.22 13.95 -14.65
N TYR A 115 3.91 14.26 -13.56
CA TYR A 115 4.90 13.37 -12.98
C TYR A 115 4.24 12.12 -12.35
N GLY A 116 3.14 12.30 -11.63
CA GLY A 116 2.37 11.21 -11.05
C GLY A 116 1.85 10.22 -12.10
N ALA A 117 1.29 10.71 -13.21
CA ALA A 117 0.84 9.88 -14.33
C ALA A 117 2.00 9.06 -14.93
N SER A 118 3.17 9.70 -15.17
CA SER A 118 4.36 9.00 -15.65
C SER A 118 4.89 7.95 -14.68
N LEU A 119 4.78 8.20 -13.36
CA LEU A 119 5.16 7.22 -12.35
C LEU A 119 4.18 6.05 -12.32
N ALA A 120 2.88 6.30 -12.39
CA ALA A 120 1.84 5.26 -12.39
C ALA A 120 1.95 4.36 -13.63
N GLU A 121 2.15 4.93 -14.82
CA GLU A 121 2.33 4.18 -16.06
C GLU A 121 3.48 3.15 -15.98
N ARG A 122 4.57 3.51 -15.31
CA ARG A 122 5.72 2.62 -15.09
C ARG A 122 5.51 1.66 -13.92
N ALA A 123 4.91 2.11 -12.83
CA ALA A 123 4.79 1.34 -11.59
C ALA A 123 3.70 0.26 -11.66
N VAL A 124 2.59 0.48 -12.37
CA VAL A 124 1.49 -0.48 -12.46
C VAL A 124 1.95 -1.84 -13.00
N PRO A 125 2.61 -1.94 -14.17
CA PRO A 125 3.11 -3.23 -14.65
C PRO A 125 4.18 -3.84 -13.74
N GLU A 126 4.97 -3.03 -13.03
CA GLU A 126 5.96 -3.52 -12.07
C GLU A 126 5.31 -4.17 -10.84
N TRP A 127 4.21 -3.59 -10.33
CA TRP A 127 3.41 -4.20 -9.28
C TRP A 127 2.77 -5.51 -9.74
N GLN A 128 2.24 -5.57 -10.97
CA GLN A 128 1.66 -6.79 -11.52
C GLN A 128 2.71 -7.90 -11.65
N ALA A 129 3.89 -7.56 -12.20
CA ALA A 129 5.01 -8.49 -12.29
C ALA A 129 5.50 -8.97 -10.90
N THR A 130 5.50 -8.07 -9.92
CA THR A 130 5.85 -8.43 -8.54
C THR A 130 4.84 -9.40 -7.95
N LEU A 131 3.54 -9.16 -8.13
CA LEU A 131 2.49 -10.07 -7.69
C LEU A 131 2.61 -11.44 -8.35
N ASP A 132 2.80 -11.48 -9.66
CA ASP A 132 2.95 -12.73 -10.40
C ASP A 132 4.13 -13.56 -9.85
N ALA A 133 5.26 -12.89 -9.61
CA ALA A 133 6.45 -13.56 -9.08
C ALA A 133 6.28 -14.05 -7.64
N LEU A 134 5.59 -13.28 -6.79
CA LEU A 134 5.37 -13.64 -5.38
C LEU A 134 4.33 -14.75 -5.21
N GLN A 135 3.32 -14.83 -6.07
CA GLN A 135 2.32 -15.89 -6.02
C GLN A 135 2.87 -17.28 -6.40
N GLU A 136 4.04 -17.34 -7.03
CA GLU A 136 4.77 -18.59 -7.27
C GLU A 136 5.42 -19.16 -5.98
N LEU A 137 5.52 -18.34 -4.92
CA LEU A 137 6.04 -18.79 -3.62
C LEU A 137 5.01 -19.69 -2.93
N PRO A 138 5.42 -20.89 -2.43
CA PRO A 138 4.50 -21.84 -1.79
C PRO A 138 3.77 -21.26 -0.58
N GLU A 139 4.43 -20.37 0.17
CA GLU A 139 3.87 -19.71 1.35
C GLU A 139 2.78 -18.68 1.02
N ILE A 140 2.73 -18.17 -0.23
CA ILE A 140 1.72 -17.23 -0.71
C ILE A 140 0.69 -17.94 -1.55
N GLY A 141 1.09 -18.49 -2.71
CA GLY A 141 0.22 -19.17 -3.64
C GLY A 141 -0.74 -18.25 -4.40
N HIS A 142 -1.35 -18.77 -5.46
CA HIS A 142 -2.20 -18.00 -6.37
C HIS A 142 -3.55 -17.58 -5.78
N GLU A 143 -4.03 -18.27 -4.73
CA GLU A 143 -5.33 -18.02 -4.11
C GLU A 143 -5.27 -17.04 -2.93
N ALA A 144 -4.07 -16.54 -2.57
CA ALA A 144 -3.92 -15.61 -1.46
C ALA A 144 -4.74 -14.33 -1.72
N PRO A 145 -5.63 -13.91 -0.80
CA PRO A 145 -6.34 -12.65 -0.93
C PRO A 145 -5.38 -11.47 -0.94
N ILE A 146 -5.60 -10.50 -1.82
CA ILE A 146 -4.71 -9.34 -1.96
C ILE A 146 -5.45 -8.06 -1.57
N GLY A 147 -4.83 -7.25 -0.71
CA GLY A 147 -5.27 -5.91 -0.39
C GLY A 147 -4.24 -4.86 -0.78
N TYR A 148 -4.70 -3.65 -1.07
CA TYR A 148 -3.82 -2.51 -1.29
C TYR A 148 -3.89 -1.54 -0.11
N GLY A 149 -2.76 -1.27 0.53
CA GLY A 149 -2.61 -0.30 1.61
C GLY A 149 -1.80 0.91 1.14
N GLY A 150 -2.31 1.63 0.15
CA GLY A 150 -1.68 2.85 -0.33
C GLY A 150 -1.60 3.89 0.78
N GLY A 151 -0.59 4.69 0.77
CA GLY A 151 -0.53 5.87 1.61
C GLY A 151 -1.33 7.02 1.00
N ILE A 152 -1.00 8.21 1.41
CA ILE A 152 -1.46 9.46 0.83
C ILE A 152 -0.52 9.82 -0.34
N THR A 153 -0.97 10.64 -1.27
CA THR A 153 -0.18 11.19 -2.37
C THR A 153 0.25 10.16 -3.43
N LEU A 154 1.54 9.90 -3.60
CA LEU A 154 2.05 8.99 -4.64
C LEU A 154 1.48 7.57 -4.50
N GLY A 155 1.35 7.05 -3.28
CA GLY A 155 0.75 5.74 -3.04
C GLY A 155 -0.68 5.64 -3.57
N THR A 156 -1.47 6.71 -3.44
CA THR A 156 -2.81 6.81 -4.05
C THR A 156 -2.73 6.96 -5.57
N GLY A 157 -1.85 7.82 -6.07
CA GLY A 157 -1.68 8.06 -7.51
C GLY A 157 -1.24 6.81 -8.31
N ILE A 158 -0.54 5.87 -7.69
CA ILE A 158 -0.20 4.57 -8.28
C ILE A 158 -1.27 3.51 -7.94
N GLY A 159 -1.78 3.52 -6.71
CA GLY A 159 -2.68 2.48 -6.21
C GLY A 159 -4.03 2.45 -6.89
N ILE A 160 -4.60 3.61 -7.21
CA ILE A 160 -5.88 3.69 -7.92
C ILE A 160 -5.77 3.10 -9.34
N PRO A 161 -4.83 3.53 -10.21
CA PRO A 161 -4.64 2.89 -11.50
C PRO A 161 -4.32 1.39 -11.40
N LEU A 162 -3.51 0.98 -10.43
CA LEU A 162 -3.23 -0.44 -10.20
C LEU A 162 -4.50 -1.21 -9.84
N THR A 163 -5.26 -0.75 -8.86
CA THR A 163 -6.48 -1.44 -8.41
C THR A 163 -7.56 -1.50 -9.51
N ALA A 164 -7.60 -0.50 -10.37
CA ALA A 164 -8.55 -0.46 -11.50
C ALA A 164 -8.28 -1.53 -12.57
N VAL A 165 -7.04 -2.06 -12.65
CA VAL A 165 -6.63 -3.03 -13.69
C VAL A 165 -6.17 -4.38 -13.11
N GLU A 166 -6.03 -4.49 -11.78
CA GLU A 166 -5.55 -5.71 -11.11
C GLU A 166 -6.71 -6.41 -10.36
N PRO A 167 -7.34 -7.40 -10.98
CA PRO A 167 -8.55 -8.04 -10.43
C PRO A 167 -8.30 -8.89 -9.17
N ARG A 168 -7.04 -9.18 -8.83
CA ARG A 168 -6.68 -9.91 -7.62
C ARG A 168 -6.81 -9.06 -6.35
N ILE A 169 -6.83 -7.72 -6.46
CA ILE A 169 -7.03 -6.83 -5.32
C ILE A 169 -8.50 -6.87 -4.90
N ARG A 170 -8.76 -7.24 -3.63
CA ARG A 170 -10.10 -7.43 -3.06
C ARG A 170 -10.57 -6.30 -2.16
N ALA A 171 -9.66 -5.47 -1.66
CA ALA A 171 -9.97 -4.28 -0.86
C ALA A 171 -8.81 -3.29 -0.94
N ALA A 172 -9.10 -2.00 -0.82
CA ALA A 172 -8.07 -0.98 -0.94
C ALA A 172 -8.23 0.16 0.08
N ILE A 173 -7.09 0.65 0.58
CA ILE A 173 -6.99 1.87 1.39
C ILE A 173 -6.23 2.89 0.56
N PHE A 174 -6.88 4.00 0.26
CA PHE A 174 -6.30 5.15 -0.44
C PHE A 174 -6.32 6.39 0.45
N GLY A 175 -5.66 7.44 0.03
CA GLY A 175 -5.77 8.75 0.68
C GLY A 175 -5.81 9.88 -0.33
N GLY A 176 -5.89 11.13 0.14
CA GLY A 176 -5.89 12.31 -0.70
C GLY A 176 -4.60 12.43 -1.53
N GLY A 177 -4.73 12.86 -2.77
CA GLY A 177 -3.62 13.16 -3.68
C GLY A 177 -3.30 14.66 -3.73
N PHE A 178 -2.09 15.02 -4.18
CA PHE A 178 -1.73 16.42 -4.41
C PHE A 178 -2.53 17.04 -5.56
N ALA A 179 -2.91 16.24 -6.52
CA ALA A 179 -3.75 16.65 -7.62
C ALA A 179 -4.54 15.44 -8.13
N VAL A 180 -5.73 15.70 -8.61
CA VAL A 180 -6.66 14.69 -9.15
C VAL A 180 -7.06 15.16 -10.55
N ASP A 181 -6.83 14.32 -11.54
CA ASP A 181 -7.23 14.57 -12.93
C ASP A 181 -8.36 13.63 -13.38
N ASP A 182 -8.84 13.86 -14.59
CA ASP A 182 -9.88 13.03 -15.19
C ASP A 182 -9.45 11.56 -15.33
N ALA A 183 -8.17 11.30 -15.59
CA ALA A 183 -7.66 9.94 -15.74
C ALA A 183 -7.72 9.16 -14.40
N LEU A 184 -7.41 9.82 -13.30
CA LEU A 184 -7.52 9.23 -11.96
C LEU A 184 -8.99 9.01 -11.56
N ILE A 185 -9.87 9.96 -11.90
CA ILE A 185 -11.33 9.83 -11.73
C ILE A 185 -11.88 8.64 -12.55
N GLU A 186 -11.48 8.51 -13.81
CA GLU A 186 -11.91 7.39 -14.65
C GLU A 186 -11.38 6.03 -14.14
N ALA A 187 -10.17 5.99 -13.57
CA ALA A 187 -9.66 4.80 -12.90
C ALA A 187 -10.48 4.47 -11.66
N ALA A 188 -10.80 5.45 -10.82
CA ALA A 188 -11.63 5.27 -9.62
C ALA A 188 -13.02 4.71 -9.95
N ARG A 189 -13.65 5.14 -11.05
CA ARG A 189 -14.96 4.63 -11.52
C ARG A 189 -14.96 3.13 -11.88
N LYS A 190 -13.78 2.53 -12.06
CA LYS A 190 -13.64 1.09 -12.33
C LYS A 190 -13.45 0.26 -11.06
N ILE A 191 -13.25 0.91 -9.91
CA ILE A 191 -12.99 0.24 -8.64
C ILE A 191 -14.30 -0.02 -7.92
N SER A 192 -14.72 -1.27 -7.92
CA SER A 192 -15.92 -1.76 -7.22
C SER A 192 -15.64 -2.51 -5.93
N VAL A 193 -14.38 -2.81 -5.64
CA VAL A 193 -13.97 -3.44 -4.37
C VAL A 193 -14.14 -2.46 -3.20
N PRO A 194 -14.31 -2.95 -1.95
CA PRO A 194 -14.38 -2.10 -0.76
C PRO A 194 -13.21 -1.11 -0.66
N VAL A 195 -13.52 0.14 -0.31
CA VAL A 195 -12.55 1.25 -0.22
C VAL A 195 -12.63 1.94 1.14
N GLN A 196 -11.48 2.09 1.80
CA GLN A 196 -11.29 3.03 2.90
C GLN A 196 -10.46 4.22 2.40
N PHE A 197 -11.01 5.43 2.48
CA PHE A 197 -10.36 6.64 1.99
C PHE A 197 -9.96 7.57 3.14
N LEU A 198 -8.69 8.00 3.14
CA LEU A 198 -8.08 8.79 4.20
C LEU A 198 -7.84 10.22 3.71
N LEU A 199 -8.45 11.21 4.34
CA LEU A 199 -8.35 12.62 3.93
C LEU A 199 -7.74 13.47 5.05
N PRO A 200 -6.49 13.98 4.90
CA PRO A 200 -5.97 15.05 5.75
C PRO A 200 -6.75 16.32 5.47
N TRP A 201 -7.49 16.81 6.48
CA TRP A 201 -8.52 17.85 6.27
C TRP A 201 -7.95 19.24 6.05
N ASP A 202 -6.79 19.54 6.65
CA ASP A 202 -6.19 20.87 6.66
C ASP A 202 -4.91 20.94 5.81
N ASP A 203 -4.74 20.01 4.89
CA ASP A 203 -3.54 19.93 4.06
C ASP A 203 -3.58 20.98 2.95
N GLU A 204 -2.55 21.82 2.88
CA GLU A 204 -2.43 22.87 1.87
C GLU A 204 -2.04 22.33 0.47
N HIS A 205 -1.51 21.11 0.40
CA HIS A 205 -1.07 20.46 -0.83
C HIS A 205 -2.04 19.38 -1.33
N VAL A 206 -2.99 18.96 -0.50
CA VAL A 206 -4.03 17.99 -0.86
C VAL A 206 -5.35 18.73 -1.04
N ASP A 207 -5.72 19.00 -2.28
CA ASP A 207 -6.99 19.69 -2.54
C ASP A 207 -8.17 18.84 -2.07
N ARG A 208 -8.88 19.37 -1.08
CA ARG A 208 -10.00 18.70 -0.44
C ARG A 208 -11.14 18.45 -1.41
N GLN A 209 -11.45 19.40 -2.27
CA GLN A 209 -12.58 19.27 -3.18
C GLN A 209 -12.33 18.21 -4.24
N SER A 210 -11.16 18.18 -4.83
CA SER A 210 -10.79 17.14 -5.79
C SER A 210 -10.65 15.77 -5.13
N SER A 211 -10.18 15.72 -3.87
CA SER A 211 -10.14 14.48 -3.09
C SER A 211 -11.53 13.93 -2.77
N LEU A 212 -12.52 14.78 -2.47
CA LEU A 212 -13.91 14.38 -2.29
C LEU A 212 -14.53 13.92 -3.61
N ALA A 213 -14.27 14.60 -4.72
CA ALA A 213 -14.71 14.18 -6.05
C ALA A 213 -14.11 12.80 -6.44
N LEU A 214 -12.86 12.56 -6.06
CA LEU A 214 -12.22 11.26 -6.24
C LEU A 214 -12.91 10.17 -5.39
N PHE A 215 -13.21 10.46 -4.12
CA PHE A 215 -13.95 9.55 -3.25
C PHE A 215 -15.33 9.23 -3.82
N ASP A 216 -16.05 10.23 -4.31
CA ASP A 216 -17.39 10.06 -4.91
C ASP A 216 -17.33 9.18 -6.17
N ALA A 217 -16.23 9.25 -6.92
CA ALA A 217 -16.05 8.52 -8.18
C ALA A 217 -15.91 7.00 -8.02
N PHE A 218 -15.45 6.49 -6.86
CA PHE A 218 -15.35 5.04 -6.66
C PHE A 218 -16.71 4.36 -6.85
N ALA A 219 -16.74 3.35 -7.73
CA ALA A 219 -17.91 2.52 -7.98
C ALA A 219 -18.23 1.52 -6.84
N SER A 220 -17.40 1.49 -5.81
CA SER A 220 -17.59 0.64 -4.64
C SER A 220 -18.90 0.94 -3.91
N GLU A 221 -19.69 -0.10 -3.61
CA GLU A 221 -20.86 -0.01 -2.74
C GLU A 221 -20.47 0.12 -1.26
N GLU A 222 -19.28 -0.35 -0.87
CA GLU A 222 -18.72 -0.20 0.46
C GLU A 222 -17.52 0.72 0.43
N LYS A 223 -17.75 2.01 0.66
CA LYS A 223 -16.68 3.01 0.77
C LYS A 223 -16.86 3.88 2.00
N THR A 224 -15.77 4.08 2.75
CA THR A 224 -15.73 4.91 3.95
C THR A 224 -14.73 6.04 3.81
N LEU A 225 -15.08 7.22 4.31
CA LEU A 225 -14.22 8.40 4.36
C LEU A 225 -13.82 8.68 5.80
N HIS A 226 -12.52 8.69 6.07
CA HIS A 226 -11.93 9.13 7.34
C HIS A 226 -11.20 10.46 7.12
N ALA A 227 -11.82 11.54 7.57
CA ALA A 227 -11.24 12.87 7.52
C ALA A 227 -10.76 13.29 8.91
N ASN A 228 -9.47 13.54 9.06
CA ASN A 228 -8.89 14.00 10.31
C ASN A 228 -8.16 15.33 10.13
N PRO A 229 -8.17 16.24 11.15
CA PRO A 229 -7.38 17.47 11.10
C PRO A 229 -5.88 17.21 10.94
N GLY A 230 -5.20 18.08 10.24
CA GLY A 230 -3.76 18.05 9.99
C GLY A 230 -3.39 17.91 8.52
N ASP A 231 -2.10 17.98 8.24
CA ASP A 231 -1.51 17.80 6.91
C ASP A 231 -0.98 16.37 6.71
N HIS A 232 -0.69 15.99 5.47
CA HIS A 232 -0.26 14.62 5.09
C HIS A 232 1.05 14.16 5.76
N ARG A 233 1.85 15.05 6.35
CA ARG A 233 3.14 14.74 6.97
C ARG A 233 3.00 14.49 8.46
N THR A 234 2.09 15.23 9.12
CA THR A 234 1.99 15.29 10.58
C THR A 234 0.71 14.68 11.12
N ILE A 235 -0.24 14.34 10.24
CA ILE A 235 -1.55 13.82 10.64
C ILE A 235 -1.43 12.60 11.52
N ARG A 236 -2.22 12.62 12.61
CA ARG A 236 -2.47 11.43 13.43
C ARG A 236 -3.87 10.94 13.15
N TRP A 237 -3.96 9.75 12.62
CA TRP A 237 -5.23 9.11 12.34
C TRP A 237 -5.85 8.57 13.63
N PHE A 238 -7.10 8.91 13.87
CA PHE A 238 -7.91 8.35 14.95
C PHE A 238 -9.30 7.98 14.40
N GLY A 239 -9.91 6.98 15.04
CA GLY A 239 -11.18 6.43 14.57
C GLY A 239 -11.08 5.64 13.26
N LEU A 240 -9.87 5.21 12.86
CA LEU A 240 -9.72 4.34 11.69
C LEU A 240 -10.33 2.97 11.95
N ASP A 241 -10.99 2.43 10.94
CA ASP A 241 -11.39 1.03 10.95
C ASP A 241 -10.17 0.13 10.69
N THR A 242 -9.53 -0.31 11.76
CA THR A 242 -8.37 -1.22 11.68
C THR A 242 -8.76 -2.64 11.25
N GLU A 243 -10.05 -2.99 11.33
CA GLU A 243 -10.60 -4.27 10.89
C GLU A 243 -11.01 -4.25 9.41
N PHE A 244 -10.84 -3.13 8.71
CA PHE A 244 -11.22 -3.02 7.30
C PHE A 244 -10.57 -4.11 6.44
N LEU A 245 -9.24 -4.17 6.36
CA LEU A 245 -8.57 -5.22 5.58
C LEU A 245 -8.85 -6.63 6.11
N PRO A 246 -8.78 -6.92 7.44
CA PRO A 246 -9.16 -8.21 7.98
C PRO A 246 -10.57 -8.70 7.61
N ARG A 247 -11.54 -7.79 7.54
CA ARG A 247 -12.92 -8.12 7.17
C ARG A 247 -13.04 -8.58 5.72
N HIS A 248 -12.24 -8.01 4.82
CA HIS A 248 -12.30 -8.32 3.39
C HIS A 248 -11.30 -9.37 2.90
N LEU A 249 -10.18 -9.51 3.61
CA LEU A 249 -9.13 -10.47 3.23
C LEU A 249 -9.19 -11.76 4.04
N GLY A 250 -9.94 -11.77 5.15
CA GLY A 250 -9.95 -12.86 6.13
C GLY A 250 -8.71 -12.84 7.02
N ARG A 251 -8.77 -13.51 8.15
CA ARG A 251 -7.61 -13.82 9.00
C ARG A 251 -7.22 -15.27 8.78
N PRO A 252 -5.92 -15.62 8.79
CA PRO A 252 -5.52 -17.02 8.85
C PRO A 252 -6.22 -17.68 10.04
N SER A 253 -6.77 -18.87 9.85
CA SER A 253 -7.32 -19.65 10.96
C SER A 253 -6.18 -19.93 11.94
N ALA A 254 -6.34 -19.50 13.20
CA ALA A 254 -5.45 -19.98 14.25
C ALA A 254 -5.53 -21.50 14.25
N ASP A 255 -4.40 -22.19 14.11
CA ASP A 255 -4.33 -23.65 14.13
C ASP A 255 -5.14 -24.17 15.33
N ALA A 256 -6.09 -25.08 15.07
CA ALA A 256 -6.88 -25.75 16.09
C ALA A 256 -6.01 -26.55 17.08
N SER A 257 -4.70 -26.67 16.83
CA SER A 257 -3.72 -27.32 17.71
C SER A 257 -3.42 -26.56 18.99
N SER A 258 -3.64 -25.22 19.04
CA SER A 258 -3.38 -24.44 20.27
C SER A 258 -4.54 -24.50 21.29
N LEU A 259 -5.72 -24.97 20.88
CA LEU A 259 -6.87 -25.10 21.78
C LEU A 259 -6.90 -26.42 22.58
N LEU A 260 -6.06 -27.40 22.23
CA LEU A 260 -6.01 -28.69 22.89
C LEU A 260 -5.00 -28.77 24.04
N VAL A 261 -4.16 -27.76 24.27
CA VAL A 261 -3.13 -27.81 25.36
C VAL A 261 -3.68 -27.38 26.71
N ASN A 262 -4.85 -26.75 26.80
CA ASN A 262 -5.41 -26.26 28.08
C ASN A 262 -6.56 -27.08 28.67
N ALA A 263 -6.82 -28.29 28.17
CA ALA A 263 -7.91 -29.14 28.66
C ALA A 263 -7.52 -30.21 29.70
N ASP A 264 -6.22 -30.40 29.99
CA ASP A 264 -5.76 -31.54 30.84
C ASP A 264 -5.17 -31.15 32.21
N GLU A 265 -5.33 -29.96 32.71
CA GLU A 265 -4.87 -29.60 34.07
C GLU A 265 -6.00 -29.16 35.01
N HIS A 266 -7.05 -29.93 35.15
CA HIS A 266 -7.91 -29.88 36.34
C HIS A 266 -8.51 -31.27 36.60
N GLY A 267 -7.69 -32.18 37.09
CA GLY A 267 -8.15 -33.39 37.76
C GLY A 267 -8.69 -33.06 39.17
N PRO A 268 -9.72 -33.74 39.68
CA PRO A 268 -10.34 -33.42 40.95
C PRO A 268 -9.40 -33.75 42.10
N ARG A 269 -9.15 -32.76 42.98
CA ARG A 269 -8.59 -33.04 44.28
C ARG A 269 -9.75 -33.42 45.22
N VAL A 270 -9.65 -34.61 45.78
CA VAL A 270 -10.41 -35.13 46.92
C VAL A 270 -10.11 -34.33 48.19
#